data_2d0a76f166a2bfae8c69e8b4ddd02ff7
#
_entry.id   2d0a76f166a2bfae8c69e8b4ddd02ff7
#
_cell.length_a   1.000
_cell.length_b   1.000
_cell.length_c   1.000
_cell.angle_alpha   90.00
_cell.angle_beta   90.00
_cell.angle_gamma   90.00
#
_symmetry.space_group_name_H-M   'P 1'
#
loop_
_entity.id
_entity.type
_entity.pdbx_description
1 polymer ?
#
loop_
_entity_poly.entity_id
_entity_poly.type
_entity_poly.pdbx_seq_one_letter_code
_entity_poly.pdbx_strand_id
1 'polypeptide(L)'
;RHRSVPNARSPPSPLSPMPDDSKPALVDANIFLRHLTGDVPEQASNARNLLERAERGEESLVTTVLTVAEIVWVLESVYELDRSSIRAKVVAILGLPGLTVEDQEILLQAIVWYEEKNVDFADCYSAAWMEHHGLEEVYTFDRDFDRFEGLTPLRPE
;
A
#
# COMPACT_ATOMS: atom_id res chain seq x y z
N ARG A 1 60.59 -34.76 -9.38
CA ARG A 1 59.75 -33.53 -9.61
C ARG A 1 58.30 -33.90 -9.23
N HIS A 2 57.92 -33.55 -8.00
CA HIS A 2 56.53 -33.68 -7.55
C HIS A 2 55.70 -32.53 -8.14
N ARG A 3 54.68 -32.86 -8.94
CA ARG A 3 53.65 -31.91 -9.35
C ARG A 3 52.61 -31.89 -8.24
N SER A 4 52.47 -30.73 -7.61
CA SER A 4 51.36 -30.43 -6.66
C SER A 4 50.04 -30.45 -7.41
N VAL A 5 49.08 -31.26 -6.94
CA VAL A 5 47.71 -31.29 -7.42
C VAL A 5 47.02 -30.03 -6.84
N PRO A 6 46.32 -29.21 -7.66
CA PRO A 6 45.58 -28.07 -7.10
C PRO A 6 44.42 -28.52 -6.25
N ASN A 7 44.33 -27.92 -5.08
CA ASN A 7 43.32 -28.13 -4.05
C ASN A 7 41.90 -27.99 -4.63
N ALA A 8 41.14 -29.04 -4.62
CA ALA A 8 39.72 -29.02 -4.98
C ALA A 8 38.99 -28.11 -4.02
N ARG A 9 38.42 -27.03 -4.54
CA ARG A 9 37.54 -26.13 -3.80
C ARG A 9 36.35 -26.97 -3.28
N SER A 10 36.11 -26.91 -1.97
CA SER A 10 34.90 -27.46 -1.36
C SER A 10 33.65 -26.92 -2.08
N PRO A 11 32.65 -27.75 -2.31
CA PRO A 11 31.39 -27.27 -2.88
C PRO A 11 30.78 -26.19 -1.96
N PRO A 12 30.13 -25.18 -2.52
CA PRO A 12 29.45 -24.17 -1.71
C PRO A 12 28.45 -24.86 -0.78
N SER A 13 28.42 -24.42 0.47
CA SER A 13 27.43 -24.89 1.45
C SER A 13 26.02 -24.77 0.87
N PRO A 14 25.12 -25.74 1.14
CA PRO A 14 23.75 -25.60 0.68
C PRO A 14 23.19 -24.28 1.19
N LEU A 15 22.61 -23.52 0.25
CA LEU A 15 21.92 -22.27 0.54
C LEU A 15 20.98 -22.50 1.72
N SER A 16 21.02 -21.58 2.70
CA SER A 16 20.03 -21.56 3.79
C SER A 16 18.63 -21.75 3.19
N PRO A 17 17.73 -22.51 3.83
CA PRO A 17 16.40 -22.70 3.30
C PRO A 17 15.80 -21.35 2.98
N MET A 18 15.34 -21.18 1.72
CA MET A 18 14.55 -20.02 1.30
C MET A 18 13.39 -19.88 2.29
N PRO A 19 13.01 -18.65 2.68
CA PRO A 19 11.81 -18.48 3.51
C PRO A 19 10.66 -19.23 2.85
N ASP A 20 9.97 -19.98 3.67
CA ASP A 20 8.83 -20.82 3.36
C ASP A 20 8.02 -20.27 2.18
N ASP A 21 7.77 -21.11 1.14
CA ASP A 21 6.89 -20.80 0.00
C ASP A 21 5.42 -20.62 0.44
N SER A 22 5.18 -20.17 1.67
CA SER A 22 3.85 -19.88 2.18
C SER A 22 3.26 -18.73 1.36
N LYS A 23 2.06 -18.96 0.84
CA LYS A 23 1.31 -17.94 0.13
C LYS A 23 1.06 -16.75 1.07
N PRO A 24 1.20 -15.51 0.57
CA PRO A 24 0.91 -14.35 1.40
C PRO A 24 -0.55 -14.35 1.88
N ALA A 25 -0.75 -13.86 3.09
CA ALA A 25 -2.09 -13.70 3.67
C ALA A 25 -2.63 -12.30 3.38
N LEU A 26 -3.90 -12.25 2.98
CA LEU A 26 -4.59 -10.98 2.80
C LEU A 26 -4.88 -10.33 4.16
N VAL A 27 -4.61 -9.03 4.26
CA VAL A 27 -4.95 -8.22 5.44
C VAL A 27 -6.15 -7.35 5.12
N ASP A 28 -7.20 -7.51 5.92
CA ASP A 28 -8.43 -6.73 5.84
C ASP A 28 -8.28 -5.34 6.48
N ALA A 29 -9.15 -4.42 6.07
CA ALA A 29 -9.15 -3.04 6.55
C ALA A 29 -9.23 -2.95 8.09
N ASN A 30 -10.00 -3.79 8.74
CA ASN A 30 -10.15 -3.78 10.20
C ASN A 30 -8.83 -4.00 10.95
N ILE A 31 -7.93 -4.82 10.42
CA ILE A 31 -6.60 -5.01 11.03
C ILE A 31 -5.84 -3.68 11.06
N PHE A 32 -5.79 -2.98 9.94
CA PHE A 32 -5.13 -1.68 9.86
C PHE A 32 -5.83 -0.63 10.70
N LEU A 33 -7.16 -0.59 10.69
CA LEU A 33 -7.94 0.38 11.46
C LEU A 33 -7.74 0.18 12.97
N ARG A 34 -7.73 -1.05 13.47
CA ARG A 34 -7.42 -1.33 14.88
C ARG A 34 -6.01 -0.91 15.27
N HIS A 35 -5.04 -1.19 14.38
CA HIS A 35 -3.67 -0.73 14.59
C HIS A 35 -3.53 0.79 14.60
N LEU A 36 -4.22 1.49 13.68
CA LEU A 36 -4.12 2.94 13.53
C LEU A 36 -4.86 3.73 14.60
N THR A 37 -5.98 3.21 15.09
CA THR A 37 -6.87 3.94 16.00
C THR A 37 -6.73 3.51 17.46
N GLY A 38 -6.40 2.24 17.69
CA GLY A 38 -6.25 1.71 19.05
C GLY A 38 -7.54 1.67 19.87
N ASP A 39 -8.70 1.85 19.23
CA ASP A 39 -10.01 1.96 19.89
C ASP A 39 -10.51 0.66 20.53
N VAL A 40 -9.98 -0.49 20.10
CA VAL A 40 -10.18 -1.80 20.73
C VAL A 40 -8.82 -2.34 21.15
N PRO A 41 -8.37 -2.14 22.39
CA PRO A 41 -6.98 -2.37 22.80
C PRO A 41 -6.44 -3.77 22.53
N GLU A 42 -7.23 -4.81 22.76
CA GLU A 42 -6.83 -6.19 22.50
C GLU A 42 -6.61 -6.44 21.00
N GLN A 43 -7.56 -5.99 20.17
CA GLN A 43 -7.44 -6.13 18.71
C GLN A 43 -6.30 -5.27 18.15
N ALA A 44 -6.10 -4.08 18.70
CA ALA A 44 -4.98 -3.21 18.31
C ALA A 44 -3.62 -3.86 18.63
N SER A 45 -3.51 -4.51 19.79
CA SER A 45 -2.30 -5.24 20.18
C SER A 45 -2.06 -6.43 19.26
N ASN A 46 -3.08 -7.20 18.94
CA ASN A 46 -2.98 -8.36 18.04
C ASN A 46 -2.62 -7.93 16.62
N ALA A 47 -3.23 -6.86 16.12
CA ALA A 47 -2.90 -6.28 14.82
C ALA A 47 -1.43 -5.82 14.76
N ARG A 48 -0.97 -5.12 15.79
CA ARG A 48 0.43 -4.71 15.90
C ARG A 48 1.38 -5.90 15.86
N ASN A 49 1.11 -6.94 16.64
CA ASN A 49 1.92 -8.14 16.67
C ASN A 49 2.02 -8.82 15.29
N LEU A 50 0.91 -8.86 14.53
CA LEU A 50 0.91 -9.36 13.17
C LEU A 50 1.83 -8.55 12.25
N LEU A 51 1.69 -7.22 12.27
CA LEU A 51 2.49 -6.32 11.43
C LEU A 51 3.98 -6.36 11.82
N GLU A 52 4.30 -6.48 13.10
CA GLU A 52 5.68 -6.65 13.57
C GLU A 52 6.30 -7.99 13.10
N ARG A 53 5.52 -9.08 13.08
CA ARG A 53 5.99 -10.35 12.51
C ARG A 53 6.27 -10.24 11.01
N ALA A 54 5.44 -9.50 10.28
CA ALA A 54 5.69 -9.24 8.87
C ALA A 54 6.96 -8.42 8.66
N GLU A 55 7.18 -7.40 9.49
CA GLU A 55 8.39 -6.59 9.46
C GLU A 55 9.67 -7.41 9.71
N ARG A 56 9.59 -8.43 10.58
CA ARG A 56 10.70 -9.36 10.83
C ARG A 56 10.85 -10.45 9.77
N GLY A 57 9.99 -10.48 8.75
CA GLY A 57 10.01 -11.49 7.70
C GLY A 57 9.40 -12.84 8.11
N GLU A 58 8.69 -12.90 9.24
CA GLU A 58 8.03 -14.12 9.72
C GLU A 58 6.66 -14.33 9.06
N GLU A 59 6.08 -13.29 8.51
CA GLU A 59 4.81 -13.29 7.78
C GLU A 59 4.97 -12.56 6.45
N SER A 60 4.26 -13.02 5.44
CA SER A 60 4.12 -12.32 4.16
C SER A 60 2.67 -11.88 4.00
N LEU A 61 2.47 -10.58 3.92
CA LEU A 61 1.14 -9.97 3.90
C LEU A 61 0.88 -9.26 2.58
N VAL A 62 -0.38 -9.24 2.16
CA VAL A 62 -0.83 -8.52 0.96
C VAL A 62 -2.13 -7.79 1.27
N THR A 63 -2.32 -6.64 0.65
CA THR A 63 -3.59 -5.93 0.69
C THR A 63 -3.92 -5.32 -0.67
N THR A 64 -5.15 -4.86 -0.83
CA THR A 64 -5.69 -4.40 -2.10
C THR A 64 -5.95 -2.89 -2.09
N VAL A 65 -6.09 -2.32 -3.30
CA VAL A 65 -6.51 -0.93 -3.49
C VAL A 65 -7.84 -0.64 -2.79
N LEU A 66 -8.80 -1.56 -2.86
CA LEU A 66 -10.10 -1.40 -2.21
C LEU A 66 -9.99 -1.33 -0.69
N THR A 67 -9.10 -2.13 -0.10
CA THR A 67 -8.83 -2.06 1.35
C THR A 67 -8.27 -0.70 1.74
N VAL A 68 -7.33 -0.16 0.98
CA VAL A 68 -6.77 1.18 1.25
C VAL A 68 -7.84 2.26 1.11
N ALA A 69 -8.68 2.18 0.08
CA ALA A 69 -9.80 3.12 -0.11
C ALA A 69 -10.79 3.07 1.07
N GLU A 70 -11.11 1.87 1.57
CA GLU A 70 -11.97 1.70 2.74
C GLU A 70 -11.33 2.31 4.00
N ILE A 71 -10.04 2.13 4.21
CA ILE A 71 -9.32 2.74 5.34
C ILE A 71 -9.46 4.27 5.29
N VAL A 72 -9.20 4.89 4.14
CA VAL A 72 -9.34 6.35 3.98
C VAL A 72 -10.75 6.80 4.30
N TRP A 73 -11.75 6.13 3.71
CA TRP A 73 -13.17 6.47 3.93
C TRP A 73 -13.57 6.36 5.40
N VAL A 74 -13.18 5.28 6.09
CA VAL A 74 -13.50 5.08 7.51
C VAL A 74 -12.79 6.10 8.39
N LEU A 75 -11.51 6.38 8.15
CA LEU A 75 -10.77 7.39 8.91
C LEU A 75 -11.38 8.79 8.75
N GLU A 76 -11.87 9.11 7.57
CA GLU A 76 -12.53 10.40 7.30
C GLU A 76 -13.95 10.46 7.89
N SER A 77 -14.80 9.49 7.57
CA SER A 77 -16.23 9.57 7.85
C SER A 77 -16.63 9.07 9.25
N VAL A 78 -15.89 8.12 9.82
CA VAL A 78 -16.20 7.54 11.14
C VAL A 78 -15.34 8.16 12.24
N TYR A 79 -14.04 8.28 12.02
CA TYR A 79 -13.10 8.85 12.99
C TYR A 79 -12.90 10.35 12.84
N GLU A 80 -13.43 10.95 11.77
CA GLU A 80 -13.40 12.39 11.52
C GLU A 80 -11.99 12.99 11.58
N LEU A 81 -10.99 12.23 11.12
CA LEU A 81 -9.61 12.70 11.03
C LEU A 81 -9.44 13.69 9.88
N ASP A 82 -8.54 14.62 10.05
CA ASP A 82 -8.18 15.52 8.96
C ASP A 82 -7.36 14.81 7.86
N ARG A 83 -7.32 15.40 6.67
CA ARG A 83 -6.66 14.80 5.51
C ARG A 83 -5.16 14.63 5.69
N SER A 84 -4.51 15.53 6.40
CA SER A 84 -3.08 15.43 6.72
C SER A 84 -2.77 14.22 7.60
N SER A 85 -3.59 13.98 8.63
CA SER A 85 -3.48 12.81 9.49
C SER A 85 -3.74 11.51 8.75
N ILE A 86 -4.76 11.50 7.88
CA ILE A 86 -5.09 10.33 7.04
C ILE A 86 -3.94 10.02 6.09
N ARG A 87 -3.40 11.02 5.40
CA ARG A 87 -2.23 10.85 4.53
C ARG A 87 -1.07 10.22 5.28
N ALA A 88 -0.70 10.75 6.44
CA ALA A 88 0.41 10.23 7.23
C ALA A 88 0.22 8.75 7.60
N LYS A 89 -1.01 8.38 8.00
CA LYS A 89 -1.35 7.00 8.36
C LYS A 89 -1.32 6.05 7.17
N VAL A 90 -1.85 6.46 6.03
CA VAL A 90 -1.85 5.65 4.81
C VAL A 90 -0.43 5.47 4.27
N VAL A 91 0.37 6.53 4.23
CA VAL A 91 1.78 6.45 3.83
C VAL A 91 2.55 5.47 4.72
N ALA A 92 2.30 5.49 6.03
CA ALA A 92 2.92 4.55 6.97
C ALA A 92 2.54 3.09 6.68
N ILE A 93 1.26 2.82 6.36
CA ILE A 93 0.81 1.48 5.97
C ILE A 93 1.48 1.04 4.67
N LEU A 94 1.48 1.88 3.64
CA LEU A 94 2.06 1.55 2.33
C LEU A 94 3.57 1.27 2.41
N GLY A 95 4.24 1.82 3.41
CA GLY A 95 5.66 1.61 3.67
C GLY A 95 5.99 0.47 4.64
N LEU A 96 5.01 -0.30 5.13
CA LEU A 96 5.26 -1.39 6.07
C LEU A 96 6.10 -2.51 5.43
N PRO A 97 7.25 -2.87 6.02
CA PRO A 97 8.00 -4.04 5.56
C PRO A 97 7.17 -5.32 5.69
N GLY A 98 7.29 -6.20 4.71
CA GLY A 98 6.55 -7.47 4.68
C GLY A 98 5.10 -7.36 4.20
N LEU A 99 4.62 -6.15 3.91
CA LEU A 99 3.33 -5.90 3.28
C LEU A 99 3.52 -5.56 1.79
N THR A 100 2.91 -6.33 0.92
CA THR A 100 2.81 -6.04 -0.51
C THR A 100 1.46 -5.38 -0.79
N VAL A 101 1.48 -4.25 -1.44
CA VAL A 101 0.27 -3.50 -1.81
C VAL A 101 0.21 -3.38 -3.32
N GLU A 102 -0.92 -3.79 -3.91
CA GLU A 102 -1.20 -3.60 -5.33
C GLU A 102 -1.23 -2.10 -5.65
N ASP A 103 -0.64 -1.72 -6.78
CA ASP A 103 -0.60 -0.33 -7.25
C ASP A 103 -0.05 0.66 -6.21
N GLN A 104 0.94 0.26 -5.44
CA GLN A 104 1.50 1.08 -4.35
C GLN A 104 1.89 2.49 -4.81
N GLU A 105 2.54 2.65 -5.96
CA GLU A 105 2.95 3.95 -6.47
C GLU A 105 1.76 4.85 -6.82
N ILE A 106 0.71 4.25 -7.41
CA ILE A 106 -0.54 4.95 -7.74
C ILE A 106 -1.25 5.40 -6.45
N LEU A 107 -1.30 4.52 -5.45
CA LEU A 107 -1.89 4.84 -4.14
C LEU A 107 -1.13 5.95 -3.42
N LEU A 108 0.19 5.96 -3.48
CA LEU A 108 1.01 7.03 -2.91
C LEU A 108 0.73 8.37 -3.58
N GLN A 109 0.62 8.41 -4.90
CA GLN A 109 0.24 9.63 -5.61
C GLN A 109 -1.18 10.07 -5.26
N ALA A 110 -2.11 9.12 -5.19
CA ALA A 110 -3.50 9.39 -4.85
C ALA A 110 -3.65 10.01 -3.45
N ILE A 111 -2.95 9.51 -2.44
CA ILE A 111 -3.06 10.03 -1.09
C ILE A 111 -2.42 11.41 -0.93
N VAL A 112 -1.39 11.71 -1.70
CA VAL A 112 -0.81 13.07 -1.77
C VAL A 112 -1.82 14.05 -2.36
N TRP A 113 -2.44 13.72 -3.48
CA TRP A 113 -3.47 14.56 -4.10
C TRP A 113 -4.73 14.69 -3.26
N TYR A 114 -5.11 13.65 -2.53
CA TYR A 114 -6.22 13.68 -1.57
C TYR A 114 -6.07 14.82 -0.55
N GLU A 115 -4.88 15.00 -0.01
CA GLU A 115 -4.61 16.11 0.91
C GLU A 115 -4.46 17.44 0.15
N GLU A 116 -3.62 17.49 -0.88
CA GLU A 116 -3.25 18.74 -1.55
C GLU A 116 -4.38 19.36 -2.36
N LYS A 117 -5.20 18.55 -3.02
CA LYS A 117 -6.24 19.02 -3.94
C LYS A 117 -7.63 19.08 -3.32
N ASN A 118 -7.81 18.53 -2.13
CA ASN A 118 -9.11 18.45 -1.46
C ASN A 118 -10.18 17.76 -2.34
N VAL A 119 -9.80 16.66 -2.96
CA VAL A 119 -10.65 15.82 -3.80
C VAL A 119 -10.81 14.45 -3.13
N ASP A 120 -11.94 13.79 -3.31
CA ASP A 120 -12.19 12.47 -2.77
C ASP A 120 -11.12 11.46 -3.21
N PHE A 121 -10.76 10.55 -2.30
CA PHE A 121 -9.67 9.60 -2.54
C PHE A 121 -9.89 8.74 -3.79
N ALA A 122 -11.13 8.27 -4.03
CA ALA A 122 -11.45 7.46 -5.21
C ALA A 122 -11.16 8.20 -6.51
N ASP A 123 -11.47 9.50 -6.58
CA ASP A 123 -11.20 10.34 -7.74
C ASP A 123 -9.71 10.63 -7.89
N CYS A 124 -9.00 10.84 -6.76
CA CYS A 124 -7.55 10.96 -6.76
C CYS A 124 -6.85 9.71 -7.25
N TYR A 125 -7.35 8.53 -6.84
CA TYR A 125 -6.84 7.25 -7.34
C TYR A 125 -7.08 7.10 -8.84
N SER A 126 -8.28 7.41 -9.32
CA SER A 126 -8.59 7.35 -10.74
C SER A 126 -7.70 8.25 -11.57
N ALA A 127 -7.47 9.48 -11.10
CA ALA A 127 -6.57 10.44 -11.76
C ALA A 127 -5.12 9.95 -11.77
N ALA A 128 -4.62 9.41 -10.66
CA ALA A 128 -3.28 8.86 -10.55
C ALA A 128 -3.11 7.60 -11.43
N TRP A 129 -4.13 6.76 -11.50
CA TRP A 129 -4.18 5.59 -12.37
C TRP A 129 -4.12 6.00 -13.85
N MET A 130 -4.88 7.03 -14.23
CA MET A 130 -4.86 7.58 -15.58
C MET A 130 -3.46 8.09 -15.96
N GLU A 131 -2.84 8.88 -15.09
CA GLU A 131 -1.48 9.40 -15.31
C GLU A 131 -0.48 8.27 -15.50
N HIS A 132 -0.54 7.27 -14.64
CA HIS A 132 0.36 6.11 -14.70
C HIS A 132 0.20 5.31 -16.01
N HIS A 133 -1.00 5.28 -16.58
CA HIS A 133 -1.30 4.57 -17.83
C HIS A 133 -1.30 5.48 -19.08
N GLY A 134 -0.92 6.74 -18.96
CA GLY A 134 -0.84 7.68 -20.07
C GLY A 134 -2.19 8.08 -20.65
N LEU A 135 -3.26 8.05 -19.85
CA LEU A 135 -4.59 8.47 -20.24
C LEU A 135 -4.82 9.95 -19.90
N GLU A 136 -5.41 10.69 -20.80
CA GLU A 136 -5.64 12.13 -20.62
C GLU A 136 -7.12 12.49 -20.54
N GLU A 137 -8.00 11.72 -21.15
CA GLU A 137 -9.43 12.02 -21.22
C GLU A 137 -10.25 11.19 -20.25
N VAL A 138 -11.20 11.83 -19.56
CA VAL A 138 -12.11 11.17 -18.62
C VAL A 138 -13.53 11.66 -18.81
N TYR A 139 -14.46 10.75 -19.02
CA TYR A 139 -15.88 11.07 -19.00
C TYR A 139 -16.39 11.17 -17.58
N THR A 140 -16.85 12.34 -17.19
CA THR A 140 -17.34 12.60 -15.85
C THR A 140 -18.30 13.78 -15.81
N PHE A 141 -19.23 13.77 -14.86
CA PHE A 141 -20.03 14.94 -14.49
C PHE A 141 -19.44 15.68 -13.30
N ASP A 142 -18.43 15.12 -12.63
CA ASP A 142 -17.80 15.71 -11.46
C ASP A 142 -16.77 16.76 -11.88
N ARG A 143 -16.92 17.96 -11.32
CA ARG A 143 -16.00 19.08 -11.57
C ARG A 143 -14.69 18.94 -10.80
N ASP A 144 -14.58 18.04 -9.84
CA ASP A 144 -13.34 17.82 -9.10
C ASP A 144 -12.21 17.35 -10.01
N PHE A 145 -12.53 16.68 -11.13
CA PHE A 145 -11.53 16.31 -12.13
C PHE A 145 -10.86 17.50 -12.82
N ASP A 146 -11.48 18.69 -12.80
CA ASP A 146 -10.88 19.91 -13.33
C ASP A 146 -9.64 20.37 -12.52
N ARG A 147 -9.47 19.82 -11.30
CA ARG A 147 -8.34 20.13 -10.42
C ARG A 147 -7.04 19.39 -10.75
N PHE A 148 -7.11 18.41 -11.66
CA PHE A 148 -5.94 17.63 -12.08
C PHE A 148 -5.39 18.20 -13.38
N GLU A 149 -4.16 18.71 -13.33
CA GLU A 149 -3.45 19.15 -14.53
C GLU A 149 -3.17 17.95 -15.45
N GLY A 150 -3.30 18.15 -16.76
CA GLY A 150 -3.07 17.08 -17.76
C GLY A 150 -4.25 16.19 -17.99
N LEU A 151 -5.35 16.30 -17.24
CA LEU A 151 -6.60 15.62 -17.53
C LEU A 151 -7.59 16.53 -18.27
N THR A 152 -8.28 15.93 -19.23
CA THR A 152 -9.33 16.60 -20.02
C THR A 152 -10.68 15.96 -19.68
N PRO A 153 -11.46 16.57 -18.77
CA PRO A 153 -12.81 16.08 -18.48
C PRO A 153 -13.74 16.28 -19.66
N LEU A 154 -14.43 15.22 -20.04
CA LEU A 154 -15.45 15.21 -21.09
C LEU A 154 -16.84 15.05 -20.45
N ARG A 155 -17.81 15.72 -21.03
CA ARG A 155 -19.22 15.64 -20.59
C ARG A 155 -20.00 14.85 -21.65
N PRO A 156 -20.65 13.73 -21.26
CA PRO A 156 -21.54 13.02 -22.17
C PRO A 156 -22.71 13.91 -22.59
N GLU A 157 -23.08 13.84 -23.88
CA GLU A 157 -24.25 14.53 -24.41
C GLU A 157 -25.51 13.65 -24.30
#